data_edc75f7ad981a9007f451e13c8c7f560
#
_entry.id   edc75f7ad981a9007f451e13c8c7f560
#
_cell.length_a   1.000
_cell.length_b   1.000
_cell.length_c   1.000
_cell.angle_alpha   90.00
_cell.angle_beta   90.00
_cell.angle_gamma   90.00
#
_symmetry.space_group_name_H-M   'P 1'
#
loop_
_entity.id
_entity.type
_entity.pdbx_description
1 polymer ?
#
loop_
_entity_poly.entity_id
_entity_poly.type
_entity_poly.pdbx_seq_one_letter_code
_entity_poly.pdbx_strand_id
1 'polypeptide(L)'
;MKKFALFFSAAAVLCILNGLTAYHRSFPLDADLNGLEPAALQWFNRGRSVPCEADQLELYQPVTVGRLTYYPLVLDGRLGYLCLSRGFTGRYKFDHSGRGTGSFRNGVVESDGEQMLLFEGRNGDGRIARAVFSLEGGGPYALDIPASPVFLVSTSVDDTVSTGPISIEEIVFYDSQGRDITKSFDLSGGAIQ
;
A
#
# COMPACT_ATOMS: atom_id res chain seq x y z
N MET A 1 10.08 -54.15 -3.70
CA MET A 1 9.37 -53.08 -2.96
C MET A 1 10.27 -51.98 -2.42
N LYS A 2 11.40 -52.23 -1.75
CA LYS A 2 12.30 -51.16 -1.20
C LYS A 2 12.84 -50.17 -2.23
N LYS A 3 13.15 -50.56 -3.46
CA LYS A 3 13.65 -49.66 -4.53
C LYS A 3 12.59 -48.71 -5.03
N PHE A 4 11.32 -49.11 -5.11
CA PHE A 4 10.20 -48.26 -5.49
C PHE A 4 9.91 -47.21 -4.42
N ALA A 5 9.93 -47.59 -3.14
CA ALA A 5 9.76 -46.64 -2.03
C ALA A 5 10.84 -45.55 -2.04
N LEU A 6 12.10 -45.91 -2.29
CA LEU A 6 13.21 -44.99 -2.38
C LEU A 6 13.04 -44.01 -3.56
N PHE A 7 12.59 -44.52 -4.70
CA PHE A 7 12.34 -43.68 -5.88
C PHE A 7 11.21 -42.67 -5.64
N PHE A 8 10.08 -43.12 -5.04
CA PHE A 8 8.98 -42.20 -4.70
C PHE A 8 9.39 -41.16 -3.67
N SER A 9 10.20 -41.53 -2.67
CA SER A 9 10.73 -40.58 -1.69
C SER A 9 11.64 -39.52 -2.34
N ALA A 10 12.53 -39.90 -3.23
CA ALA A 10 13.42 -39.00 -3.95
C ALA A 10 12.63 -38.05 -4.86
N ALA A 11 11.63 -38.57 -5.58
CA ALA A 11 10.77 -37.75 -6.45
C ALA A 11 9.96 -36.73 -5.62
N ALA A 12 9.40 -37.12 -4.48
CA ALA A 12 8.67 -36.22 -3.59
C ALA A 12 9.56 -35.10 -3.06
N VAL A 13 10.78 -35.41 -2.61
CA VAL A 13 11.77 -34.42 -2.16
C VAL A 13 12.10 -33.44 -3.28
N LEU A 14 12.31 -33.92 -4.51
CA LEU A 14 12.61 -33.09 -5.66
C LEU A 14 11.46 -32.14 -5.99
N CYS A 15 10.20 -32.60 -5.93
CA CYS A 15 9.01 -31.78 -6.12
C CYS A 15 8.90 -30.69 -5.06
N ILE A 16 9.16 -31.03 -3.79
CA ILE A 16 9.13 -30.05 -2.69
C ILE A 16 10.20 -28.98 -2.89
N LEU A 17 11.43 -29.37 -3.22
CA LEU A 17 12.54 -28.45 -3.45
C LEU A 17 12.25 -27.50 -4.64
N ASN A 18 11.72 -28.05 -5.74
CA ASN A 18 11.32 -27.24 -6.88
C ASN A 18 10.17 -26.29 -6.51
N GLY A 19 9.18 -26.74 -5.75
CA GLY A 19 8.09 -25.91 -5.26
C GLY A 19 8.57 -24.77 -4.37
N LEU A 20 9.47 -25.06 -3.42
CA LEU A 20 10.08 -24.03 -2.56
C LEU A 20 10.90 -23.01 -3.38
N THR A 21 11.68 -23.49 -4.34
CA THR A 21 12.49 -22.61 -5.21
C THR A 21 11.59 -21.71 -6.04
N ALA A 22 10.52 -22.24 -6.63
CA ALA A 22 9.55 -21.47 -7.39
C ALA A 22 8.85 -20.43 -6.49
N TYR A 23 8.48 -20.82 -5.27
CA TYR A 23 7.88 -19.93 -4.29
C TYR A 23 8.83 -18.77 -3.91
N HIS A 24 10.11 -19.06 -3.59
CA HIS A 24 11.09 -18.02 -3.27
C HIS A 24 11.31 -17.04 -4.43
N ARG A 25 11.27 -17.51 -5.68
CA ARG A 25 11.34 -16.64 -6.86
C ARG A 25 10.10 -15.75 -6.99
N SER A 26 8.92 -16.26 -6.63
CA SER A 26 7.67 -15.52 -6.69
C SER A 26 7.50 -14.52 -5.55
N PHE A 27 8.10 -14.82 -4.36
CA PHE A 27 8.10 -13.96 -3.17
C PHE A 27 9.54 -13.61 -2.77
N PRO A 28 10.18 -12.70 -3.50
CA PRO A 28 11.62 -12.44 -3.36
C PRO A 28 12.00 -11.69 -2.09
N LEU A 29 11.07 -10.94 -1.49
CA LEU A 29 11.35 -10.14 -0.30
C LEU A 29 11.21 -10.99 0.97
N ASP A 30 12.14 -10.84 1.90
CA ASP A 30 12.11 -11.54 3.18
C ASP A 30 11.01 -10.98 4.11
N ALA A 31 10.65 -11.76 5.14
CA ALA A 31 9.57 -11.41 6.07
C ALA A 31 9.86 -10.14 6.90
N ASP A 32 11.13 -9.84 7.16
CA ASP A 32 11.59 -8.65 7.89
C ASP A 32 11.73 -7.40 6.99
N LEU A 33 11.53 -7.57 5.67
CA LEU A 33 11.62 -6.52 4.66
C LEU A 33 12.98 -5.77 4.66
N ASN A 34 14.04 -6.41 5.18
CA ASN A 34 15.39 -5.90 5.05
C ASN A 34 15.73 -5.76 3.55
N GLY A 35 16.18 -4.56 3.14
CA GLY A 35 16.46 -4.27 1.73
C GLY A 35 15.23 -3.91 0.90
N LEU A 36 14.09 -3.54 1.51
CA LEU A 36 12.89 -3.09 0.79
C LEU A 36 13.19 -1.88 -0.10
N GLU A 37 13.89 -0.85 0.40
CA GLU A 37 14.17 0.37 -0.37
C GLU A 37 14.93 0.10 -1.68
N PRO A 38 16.08 -0.60 -1.69
CA PRO A 38 16.78 -0.90 -2.94
C PRO A 38 15.96 -1.79 -3.88
N ALA A 39 15.17 -2.73 -3.34
CA ALA A 39 14.28 -3.56 -4.15
C ALA A 39 13.12 -2.76 -4.74
N ALA A 40 12.55 -1.81 -3.99
CA ALA A 40 11.52 -0.90 -4.45
C ALA A 40 12.06 0.03 -5.54
N LEU A 41 13.26 0.57 -5.37
CA LEU A 41 13.91 1.40 -6.39
C LEU A 41 14.11 0.60 -7.69
N GLN A 42 14.56 -0.64 -7.59
CA GLN A 42 14.68 -1.53 -8.76
C GLN A 42 13.30 -1.79 -9.39
N TRP A 43 12.25 -2.00 -8.59
CA TRP A 43 10.88 -2.16 -9.08
C TRP A 43 10.42 -0.94 -9.88
N PHE A 44 10.60 0.27 -9.34
CA PHE A 44 10.19 1.51 -10.00
C PHE A 44 11.01 1.84 -11.24
N ASN A 45 12.25 1.39 -11.30
CA ASN A 45 13.13 1.63 -12.45
C ASN A 45 12.93 0.65 -13.62
N ARG A 46 12.08 -0.37 -13.46
CA ARG A 46 11.73 -1.29 -14.54
C ARG A 46 11.09 -0.53 -15.71
N GLY A 47 11.73 -0.62 -16.88
CA GLY A 47 11.24 0.00 -18.11
C GLY A 47 11.35 1.54 -18.18
N ARG A 48 12.05 2.18 -17.23
CA ARG A 48 12.36 3.62 -17.32
C ARG A 48 13.60 3.84 -18.16
N SER A 49 13.53 4.82 -19.07
CA SER A 49 14.70 5.28 -19.85
C SER A 49 15.69 6.07 -19.00
N VAL A 50 15.19 6.78 -17.98
CA VAL A 50 15.99 7.49 -16.98
C VAL A 50 15.64 6.93 -15.62
N PRO A 51 16.55 6.18 -14.96
CA PRO A 51 16.32 5.63 -13.64
C PRO A 51 16.19 6.74 -12.59
N CYS A 52 15.39 6.51 -11.55
CA CYS A 52 15.44 7.28 -10.31
C CYS A 52 16.64 6.86 -9.49
N GLU A 53 17.26 7.81 -8.81
CA GLU A 53 18.32 7.58 -7.83
C GLU A 53 17.73 7.24 -6.45
N ALA A 54 18.57 6.70 -5.57
CA ALA A 54 18.11 6.26 -4.24
C ALA A 54 17.60 7.40 -3.37
N ASP A 55 18.19 8.59 -3.47
CA ASP A 55 17.81 9.81 -2.75
C ASP A 55 16.46 10.41 -3.23
N GLN A 56 15.92 9.91 -4.34
CA GLN A 56 14.62 10.31 -4.88
C GLN A 56 13.47 9.43 -4.37
N LEU A 57 13.75 8.36 -3.63
CA LEU A 57 12.74 7.46 -3.04
C LEU A 57 12.73 7.60 -1.52
N GLU A 58 11.60 7.99 -0.99
CA GLU A 58 11.32 8.00 0.45
C GLU A 58 10.13 7.10 0.74
N LEU A 59 10.29 6.10 1.60
CA LEU A 59 9.22 5.24 2.09
C LEU A 59 8.78 5.70 3.48
N TYR A 60 7.47 5.67 3.73
CA TYR A 60 6.90 6.06 5.02
C TYR A 60 6.19 4.87 5.68
N GLN A 61 5.61 5.12 6.85
CA GLN A 61 5.00 4.07 7.67
C GLN A 61 3.85 3.37 6.93
N PRO A 62 3.89 2.03 6.80
CA PRO A 62 2.90 1.29 6.04
C PRO A 62 1.58 1.08 6.79
N VAL A 63 0.55 0.76 6.01
CA VAL A 63 -0.73 0.23 6.46
C VAL A 63 -0.94 -1.16 5.88
N THR A 64 -1.43 -2.09 6.71
CA THR A 64 -1.73 -3.46 6.28
C THR A 64 -3.23 -3.69 6.27
N VAL A 65 -3.73 -4.27 5.17
CA VAL A 65 -5.12 -4.69 4.99
C VAL A 65 -5.09 -6.16 4.56
N GLY A 66 -5.52 -7.05 5.43
CA GLY A 66 -5.42 -8.49 5.18
C GLY A 66 -3.98 -8.92 4.87
N ARG A 67 -3.74 -9.44 3.68
CA ARG A 67 -2.40 -9.84 3.19
C ARG A 67 -1.66 -8.76 2.42
N LEU A 68 -2.27 -7.61 2.21
CA LEU A 68 -1.69 -6.49 1.48
C LEU A 68 -1.08 -5.50 2.45
N THR A 69 0.13 -5.02 2.14
CA THR A 69 0.83 -3.99 2.90
C THR A 69 1.16 -2.84 1.96
N TYR A 70 0.61 -1.67 2.26
CA TYR A 70 0.74 -0.45 1.47
C TYR A 70 1.74 0.48 2.13
N TYR A 71 2.82 0.80 1.43
CA TYR A 71 3.82 1.78 1.82
C TYR A 71 3.55 3.09 1.10
N PRO A 72 3.14 4.16 1.79
CA PRO A 72 3.13 5.48 1.18
C PRO A 72 4.55 5.92 0.90
N LEU A 73 4.74 6.63 -0.20
CA LEU A 73 6.07 7.03 -0.63
C LEU A 73 6.07 8.37 -1.37
N VAL A 74 7.26 8.96 -1.42
CA VAL A 74 7.59 10.00 -2.39
C VAL A 74 8.64 9.45 -3.32
N LEU A 75 8.40 9.53 -4.61
CA LEU A 75 9.34 9.15 -5.66
C LEU A 75 9.45 10.28 -6.67
N ASP A 76 10.66 10.82 -6.83
CA ASP A 76 10.91 11.95 -7.72
C ASP A 76 9.97 13.14 -7.43
N GLY A 77 9.80 13.46 -6.13
CA GLY A 77 8.92 14.51 -5.63
C GLY A 77 7.42 14.24 -5.74
N ARG A 78 6.99 13.09 -6.26
CA ARG A 78 5.59 12.73 -6.46
C ARG A 78 5.09 11.78 -5.39
N LEU A 79 3.90 12.05 -4.87
CA LEU A 79 3.20 11.17 -3.94
C LEU A 79 2.80 9.87 -4.64
N GLY A 80 2.91 8.76 -3.94
CA GLY A 80 2.49 7.47 -4.41
C GLY A 80 2.56 6.39 -3.33
N TYR A 81 2.23 5.17 -3.71
CA TYR A 81 2.31 4.01 -2.85
C TYR A 81 2.93 2.82 -3.56
N LEU A 82 3.42 1.90 -2.74
CA LEU A 82 3.88 0.57 -3.12
C LEU A 82 3.07 -0.45 -2.34
N CYS A 83 2.42 -1.36 -3.04
CA CYS A 83 1.70 -2.47 -2.43
C CYS A 83 2.52 -3.76 -2.50
N LEU A 84 2.66 -4.41 -1.35
CA LEU A 84 3.25 -5.73 -1.20
C LEU A 84 2.19 -6.75 -0.83
N SER A 85 2.25 -7.94 -1.41
CA SER A 85 1.39 -9.07 -1.06
C SER A 85 2.20 -10.09 -0.25
N ARG A 86 1.67 -10.47 0.93
CA ARG A 86 2.29 -11.44 1.84
C ARG A 86 1.92 -12.86 1.45
N GLY A 87 2.93 -13.70 1.30
CA GLY A 87 2.77 -15.13 1.06
C GLY A 87 2.60 -15.95 2.35
N PHE A 88 2.34 -17.25 2.20
CA PHE A 88 2.05 -18.15 3.33
C PHE A 88 3.25 -18.38 4.28
N THR A 89 4.49 -18.18 3.82
CA THR A 89 5.69 -18.26 4.68
C THR A 89 6.06 -16.93 5.32
N GLY A 90 5.24 -15.88 5.12
CA GLY A 90 5.53 -14.53 5.59
C GLY A 90 6.41 -13.69 4.66
N ARG A 91 6.95 -14.27 3.59
CA ARG A 91 7.68 -13.52 2.55
C ARG A 91 6.74 -12.64 1.75
N TYR A 92 7.30 -11.62 1.10
CA TYR A 92 6.53 -10.66 0.31
C TYR A 92 6.94 -10.65 -1.17
N LYS A 93 5.99 -10.25 -1.99
CA LYS A 93 6.22 -9.85 -3.39
C LYS A 93 5.68 -8.46 -3.65
N PHE A 94 6.25 -7.78 -4.62
CA PHE A 94 5.63 -6.60 -5.19
C PHE A 94 4.34 -7.00 -5.89
N ASP A 95 3.25 -6.31 -5.57
CA ASP A 95 1.96 -6.55 -6.17
C ASP A 95 1.67 -5.47 -7.22
N HIS A 96 1.46 -4.24 -6.77
CA HIS A 96 1.27 -3.10 -7.64
C HIS A 96 1.80 -1.82 -6.99
N SER A 97 1.78 -0.73 -7.73
CA SER A 97 2.17 0.59 -7.23
C SER A 97 1.42 1.67 -8.00
N GLY A 98 1.20 2.81 -7.36
CA GLY A 98 0.57 3.94 -7.99
C GLY A 98 1.26 5.24 -7.63
N ARG A 99 1.21 6.23 -8.56
CA ARG A 99 1.74 7.58 -8.35
C ARG A 99 0.77 8.61 -8.93
N GLY A 100 0.74 9.78 -8.32
CA GLY A 100 -0.10 10.88 -8.76
C GLY A 100 0.58 12.23 -8.61
N THR A 101 -0.04 13.26 -9.15
CA THR A 101 0.40 14.65 -9.03
C THR A 101 -0.36 15.42 -7.93
N GLY A 102 -1.47 14.85 -7.42
CA GLY A 102 -2.27 15.45 -6.35
C GLY A 102 -1.60 15.36 -4.99
N SER A 103 -2.07 16.19 -4.06
CA SER A 103 -1.64 16.20 -2.65
C SER A 103 -2.29 15.10 -1.83
N PHE A 104 -3.43 14.57 -2.29
CA PHE A 104 -4.20 13.53 -1.63
C PHE A 104 -4.65 12.47 -2.62
N ARG A 105 -4.82 11.24 -2.15
CA ARG A 105 -5.34 10.10 -2.91
C ARG A 105 -6.20 9.22 -2.01
N ASN A 106 -7.18 8.56 -2.60
CA ASN A 106 -8.06 7.63 -1.90
C ASN A 106 -8.41 6.44 -2.77
N GLY A 107 -8.89 5.40 -2.13
CA GLY A 107 -9.46 4.24 -2.79
C GLY A 107 -9.95 3.24 -1.76
N VAL A 108 -10.93 2.44 -2.12
CA VAL A 108 -11.37 1.31 -1.30
C VAL A 108 -10.75 0.04 -1.84
N VAL A 109 -10.11 -0.69 -0.97
CA VAL A 109 -9.46 -1.97 -1.26
C VAL A 109 -10.13 -3.08 -0.46
N GLU A 110 -10.12 -4.28 -1.04
CA GLU A 110 -10.60 -5.48 -0.37
C GLU A 110 -9.46 -6.49 -0.27
N SER A 111 -9.27 -7.06 0.91
CA SER A 111 -8.33 -8.17 1.13
C SER A 111 -8.82 -9.05 2.26
N ASP A 112 -8.84 -10.36 2.03
CA ASP A 112 -9.27 -11.38 2.98
C ASP A 112 -10.68 -11.16 3.57
N GLY A 113 -11.58 -10.54 2.77
CA GLY A 113 -12.96 -10.22 3.16
C GLY A 113 -13.10 -8.94 3.99
N GLU A 114 -12.03 -8.18 4.17
CA GLU A 114 -12.05 -6.85 4.77
C GLU A 114 -12.07 -5.78 3.69
N GLN A 115 -13.02 -4.86 3.78
CA GLN A 115 -13.14 -3.71 2.90
C GLN A 115 -12.70 -2.45 3.63
N MET A 116 -11.67 -1.80 3.11
CA MET A 116 -11.02 -0.66 3.77
C MET A 116 -10.87 0.51 2.83
N LEU A 117 -11.29 1.69 3.29
CA LEU A 117 -10.86 2.96 2.69
C LEU A 117 -9.39 3.19 3.02
N LEU A 118 -8.58 3.40 2.00
CA LEU A 118 -7.23 3.94 2.12
C LEU A 118 -7.24 5.42 1.76
N PHE A 119 -6.62 6.22 2.60
CA PHE A 119 -6.43 7.64 2.35
C PHE A 119 -4.96 8.02 2.54
N GLU A 120 -4.36 8.49 1.46
CA GLU A 120 -2.95 8.89 1.36
C GLU A 120 -2.86 10.38 1.14
N GLY A 121 -1.87 11.03 1.77
CA GLY A 121 -1.71 12.46 1.58
C GLY A 121 -0.40 13.04 2.09
N ARG A 122 -0.21 14.33 1.75
CA ARG A 122 0.87 15.16 2.27
C ARG A 122 0.37 15.96 3.47
N ASN A 123 1.12 15.94 4.54
CA ASN A 123 0.89 16.70 5.77
C ASN A 123 2.22 17.34 6.24
N GLY A 124 2.91 18.01 5.31
CA GLY A 124 4.30 18.47 5.50
C GLY A 124 4.51 19.41 6.67
N ASP A 125 3.50 20.18 7.05
CA ASP A 125 3.50 21.06 8.21
C ASP A 125 2.82 20.46 9.45
N GLY A 126 2.34 19.20 9.34
CA GLY A 126 1.71 18.46 10.44
C GLY A 126 0.37 19.04 10.93
N ARG A 127 -0.26 19.94 10.15
CA ARG A 127 -1.48 20.64 10.61
C ARG A 127 -2.73 19.79 10.55
N ILE A 128 -2.82 18.82 9.64
CA ILE A 128 -3.98 17.95 9.56
C ILE A 128 -3.87 16.92 10.69
N ALA A 129 -4.82 16.93 11.62
CA ALA A 129 -4.90 15.95 12.71
C ALA A 129 -6.03 14.93 12.46
N ARG A 130 -7.05 15.31 11.70
CA ARG A 130 -8.21 14.44 11.41
C ARG A 130 -8.81 14.78 10.06
N ALA A 131 -9.28 13.76 9.36
CA ALA A 131 -10.09 13.89 8.14
C ALA A 131 -11.43 13.21 8.33
N VAL A 132 -12.51 13.81 7.84
CA VAL A 132 -13.86 13.24 7.82
C VAL A 132 -14.33 13.22 6.37
N PHE A 133 -14.87 12.07 5.95
CA PHE A 133 -15.29 11.84 4.57
C PHE A 133 -16.74 11.42 4.48
N SER A 134 -17.41 11.87 3.44
CA SER A 134 -18.60 11.24 2.91
C SER A 134 -18.27 10.63 1.55
N LEU A 135 -18.59 9.35 1.38
CA LEU A 135 -18.36 8.59 0.15
C LEU A 135 -19.70 8.25 -0.48
N GLU A 136 -19.70 8.08 -1.80
CA GLU A 136 -20.86 7.49 -2.47
C GLU A 136 -21.13 6.09 -1.90
N GLY A 137 -22.30 5.89 -1.35
CA GLY A 137 -22.73 4.61 -0.75
C GLY A 137 -22.46 4.45 0.74
N GLY A 138 -21.82 5.42 1.44
CA GLY A 138 -21.57 5.30 2.88
C GLY A 138 -20.89 6.48 3.55
N GLY A 139 -20.85 6.43 4.88
CA GLY A 139 -20.18 7.43 5.74
C GLY A 139 -21.14 8.18 6.66
N PRO A 140 -20.66 9.22 7.41
CA PRO A 140 -19.30 9.75 7.35
C PRO A 140 -18.24 8.85 8.01
N TYR A 141 -17.07 8.81 7.44
CA TYR A 141 -15.90 8.08 7.98
C TYR A 141 -14.88 9.08 8.52
N ALA A 142 -14.35 8.82 9.70
CA ALA A 142 -13.38 9.68 10.35
C ALA A 142 -12.04 8.95 10.51
N LEU A 143 -10.94 9.62 10.12
CA LEU A 143 -9.58 9.11 10.20
C LEU A 143 -8.71 10.10 10.96
N ASP A 144 -7.97 9.61 11.93
CA ASP A 144 -6.90 10.37 12.57
C ASP A 144 -5.67 10.35 11.66
N ILE A 145 -5.11 11.54 11.42
CA ILE A 145 -3.98 11.74 10.52
C ILE A 145 -2.71 11.92 11.35
N PRO A 146 -1.68 11.10 11.16
CA PRO A 146 -0.43 11.26 11.88
C PRO A 146 0.29 12.56 11.48
N ALA A 147 1.06 13.10 12.42
CA ALA A 147 1.93 14.25 12.17
C ALA A 147 3.20 13.83 11.39
N SER A 148 3.01 13.23 10.23
CA SER A 148 4.04 12.78 9.30
C SER A 148 3.96 13.59 8.01
N PRO A 149 5.10 13.93 7.36
CA PRO A 149 5.09 14.68 6.10
C PRO A 149 4.27 14.01 5.00
N VAL A 150 4.26 12.68 5.00
CA VAL A 150 3.41 11.85 4.15
C VAL A 150 2.75 10.80 5.03
N PHE A 151 1.50 10.55 4.80
CA PHE A 151 0.72 9.56 5.54
C PHE A 151 -0.07 8.66 4.60
N LEU A 152 -0.36 7.47 5.08
CA LEU A 152 -1.40 6.59 4.61
C LEU A 152 -2.15 6.10 5.85
N VAL A 153 -3.45 6.23 5.84
CA VAL A 153 -4.34 5.77 6.91
C VAL A 153 -5.48 4.96 6.32
N SER A 154 -6.12 4.12 7.13
CA SER A 154 -7.23 3.28 6.69
C SER A 154 -8.34 3.23 7.71
N THR A 155 -9.55 2.99 7.24
CA THR A 155 -10.72 2.67 8.05
C THR A 155 -11.62 1.68 7.33
N SER A 156 -12.32 0.84 8.08
CA SER A 156 -13.34 -0.04 7.50
C SER A 156 -14.46 0.81 6.90
N VAL A 157 -15.02 0.34 5.80
CA VAL A 157 -16.17 0.95 5.15
C VAL A 157 -17.30 -0.07 5.01
N ASP A 158 -18.51 0.44 4.80
CA ASP A 158 -19.68 -0.40 4.60
C ASP A 158 -19.57 -1.20 3.30
N ASP A 159 -20.11 -2.41 3.26
CA ASP A 159 -20.11 -3.30 2.08
C ASP A 159 -20.85 -2.68 0.87
N THR A 160 -21.61 -1.62 1.09
CA THR A 160 -22.30 -0.85 0.05
C THR A 160 -21.38 0.09 -0.73
N VAL A 161 -20.20 0.39 -0.19
CA VAL A 161 -19.19 1.24 -0.84
C VAL A 161 -18.45 0.41 -1.87
N SER A 162 -18.40 0.86 -3.12
CA SER A 162 -17.71 0.15 -4.21
C SER A 162 -16.20 0.10 -3.98
N THR A 163 -15.57 -1.02 -4.34
CA THR A 163 -14.09 -1.13 -4.35
C THR A 163 -13.50 -0.35 -5.53
N GLY A 164 -12.26 0.12 -5.35
CA GLY A 164 -11.51 0.87 -6.36
C GLY A 164 -11.44 2.37 -6.08
N PRO A 165 -11.14 3.16 -7.11
CA PRO A 165 -11.13 4.61 -7.02
C PRO A 165 -12.52 5.14 -6.67
N ILE A 166 -12.62 5.97 -5.63
CA ILE A 166 -13.91 6.50 -5.18
C ILE A 166 -13.92 8.01 -5.27
N SER A 167 -15.05 8.55 -5.72
CA SER A 167 -15.35 9.97 -5.56
C SER A 167 -15.64 10.27 -4.09
N ILE A 168 -14.88 11.20 -3.52
CA ILE A 168 -15.22 11.80 -2.24
C ILE A 168 -16.27 12.85 -2.52
N GLU A 169 -17.48 12.69 -1.97
CA GLU A 169 -18.54 13.69 -2.08
C GLU A 169 -18.21 14.91 -1.24
N GLU A 170 -17.68 14.66 -0.03
CA GLU A 170 -17.26 15.71 0.89
C GLU A 170 -16.05 15.24 1.69
N ILE A 171 -15.11 16.13 1.90
CA ILE A 171 -13.99 15.95 2.83
C ILE A 171 -13.82 17.19 3.69
N VAL A 172 -13.65 16.99 5.00
CA VAL A 172 -13.35 18.06 5.94
C VAL A 172 -12.07 17.70 6.71
N PHE A 173 -11.11 18.61 6.71
CA PHE A 173 -9.89 18.50 7.49
C PHE A 173 -9.95 19.31 8.75
N TYR A 174 -9.53 18.71 9.85
CA TYR A 174 -9.44 19.36 11.15
C TYR A 174 -8.01 19.40 11.65
N ASP A 175 -7.63 20.49 12.30
CA ASP A 175 -6.40 20.59 13.05
C ASP A 175 -6.51 19.91 14.43
N SER A 176 -5.41 19.90 15.19
CA SER A 176 -5.35 19.32 16.55
C SER A 176 -6.25 20.02 17.57
N GLN A 177 -6.78 21.21 17.26
CA GLN A 177 -7.75 21.97 18.07
C GLN A 177 -9.18 21.76 17.62
N GLY A 178 -9.42 20.91 16.61
CA GLY A 178 -10.74 20.63 16.04
C GLY A 178 -11.29 21.75 15.14
N ARG A 179 -10.45 22.66 14.67
CA ARG A 179 -10.85 23.72 13.74
C ARG A 179 -10.82 23.18 12.31
N ASP A 180 -11.84 23.51 11.53
CA ASP A 180 -11.89 23.22 10.10
C ASP A 180 -10.82 24.04 9.35
N ILE A 181 -9.91 23.33 8.70
CA ILE A 181 -8.81 23.88 7.90
C ILE A 181 -8.88 23.47 6.43
N THR A 182 -9.98 22.90 5.99
CA THR A 182 -10.17 22.33 4.63
C THR A 182 -9.78 23.31 3.52
N LYS A 183 -10.18 24.57 3.68
CA LYS A 183 -9.91 25.64 2.69
C LYS A 183 -8.41 25.94 2.47
N SER A 184 -7.54 25.42 3.34
CA SER A 184 -6.09 25.60 3.24
C SER A 184 -5.41 24.60 2.30
N PHE A 185 -6.17 23.63 1.76
CA PHE A 185 -5.62 22.53 0.96
C PHE A 185 -6.22 22.49 -0.45
N ASP A 186 -5.37 22.14 -1.41
CA ASP A 186 -5.83 21.77 -2.75
C ASP A 186 -6.27 20.29 -2.73
N LEU A 187 -7.56 20.08 -2.93
CA LEU A 187 -8.19 18.75 -2.92
C LEU A 187 -8.16 18.06 -4.28
N SER A 188 -7.48 18.63 -5.28
CA SER A 188 -7.27 17.98 -6.57
C SER A 188 -6.39 16.73 -6.36
N GLY A 189 -7.01 15.60 -6.11
CA GLY A 189 -6.37 14.33 -5.81
C GLY A 189 -6.50 13.30 -6.93
N GLY A 190 -5.57 12.34 -6.95
CA GLY A 190 -5.67 11.12 -7.75
C GLY A 190 -6.32 9.99 -6.94
N ALA A 191 -6.83 8.98 -7.63
CA ALA A 191 -7.37 7.79 -6.99
C ALA A 191 -6.25 6.76 -6.67
N ILE A 192 -6.44 5.99 -5.60
CA ILE A 192 -5.70 4.75 -5.33
C ILE A 192 -6.39 3.63 -6.11
N GLN A 193 -5.63 2.88 -6.91
CA GLN A 193 -6.12 1.74 -7.68
C GLN A 193 -5.77 0.44 -6.98
#